data_12a01ba6eaeb3db611e00b424d07f0b1
#
_entry.id   12a01ba6eaeb3db611e00b424d07f0b1
#
_cell.length_a   1.000
_cell.length_b   1.000
_cell.length_c   1.000
_cell.angle_alpha   90.00
_cell.angle_beta   90.00
_cell.angle_gamma   90.00
#
_symmetry.space_group_name_H-M   'P 1'
#
loop_
_entity.id
_entity.type
_entity.pdbx_description
1 polymer ?
#
loop_
_entity_poly.entity_id
_entity_poly.type
_entity_poly.pdbx_seq_one_letter_code
_entity_poly.pdbx_strand_id
1 'polypeptide(L)'
;MYISEWANDERSEITIKNILDMRSGLEPMCFDFVNQNLRVCQNQLDSGSGGDIVYSDDQLSGCINRNLAESGVIQPWYSTTEIYMRGDFKYSNCDTMILGEIIFRATGQDVQTFADYQLFSKINIDALWWKDFVTSGQSNGNLLAYCCLDSNARDYAKFGYMLLLGGIWEDGTLSYNSYVNKIR
;
A
#
# COMPACT_ATOMS: atom_id res chain seq x y z
N MET A 1 -4.32 10.82 14.30
CA MET A 1 -3.46 10.66 13.09
C MET A 1 -2.53 9.48 13.31
N TYR A 2 -2.45 8.54 12.36
CA TYR A 2 -1.60 7.34 12.52
C TYR A 2 -0.16 7.55 12.07
N ILE A 3 0.07 8.38 11.06
CA ILE A 3 1.41 8.73 10.59
C ILE A 3 1.82 10.04 11.21
N SER A 4 2.49 9.98 12.35
CA SER A 4 2.89 11.15 13.15
C SER A 4 3.88 12.06 12.42
N GLU A 5 4.66 11.51 11.49
CA GLU A 5 5.61 12.22 10.65
C GLU A 5 4.94 13.27 9.75
N TRP A 6 3.65 13.11 9.48
CA TRP A 6 2.85 14.03 8.64
C TRP A 6 2.12 15.11 9.43
N ALA A 7 2.25 15.12 10.77
CA ALA A 7 1.44 15.97 11.65
C ALA A 7 1.62 17.48 11.41
N ASN A 8 2.78 17.88 10.87
CA ASN A 8 3.15 19.30 10.79
C ASN A 8 3.18 19.84 9.34
N ASP A 9 2.65 19.10 8.37
CA ASP A 9 2.57 19.54 6.98
C ASP A 9 1.23 19.13 6.33
N GLU A 10 1.06 19.45 5.05
CA GLU A 10 -0.18 19.21 4.31
C GLU A 10 -0.55 17.72 4.19
N ARG A 11 0.40 16.80 4.39
CA ARG A 11 0.12 15.35 4.42
C ARG A 11 -0.77 14.95 5.60
N SER A 12 -0.90 15.83 6.61
CA SER A 12 -1.83 15.64 7.73
C SER A 12 -3.29 15.50 7.30
N GLU A 13 -3.63 16.01 6.12
CA GLU A 13 -4.98 15.95 5.55
C GLU A 13 -5.28 14.64 4.81
N ILE A 14 -4.25 13.81 4.56
CA ILE A 14 -4.43 12.52 3.91
C ILE A 14 -5.26 11.60 4.80
N THR A 15 -6.40 11.19 4.31
CA THR A 15 -7.29 10.26 5.00
C THR A 15 -6.96 8.80 4.65
N ILE A 16 -7.36 7.85 5.50
CA ILE A 16 -7.27 6.42 5.17
C ILE A 16 -8.01 6.12 3.86
N LYS A 17 -9.14 6.80 3.60
CA LYS A 17 -9.88 6.64 2.35
C LYS A 17 -9.05 7.08 1.14
N ASN A 18 -8.32 8.19 1.22
CA ASN A 18 -7.43 8.60 0.14
C ASN A 18 -6.38 7.52 -0.18
N ILE A 19 -5.79 6.93 0.85
CA ILE A 19 -4.78 5.88 0.69
C ILE A 19 -5.41 4.59 0.11
N LEU A 20 -6.57 4.16 0.61
CA LEU A 20 -7.30 2.99 0.09
C LEU A 20 -7.69 3.14 -1.38
N ASP A 21 -8.04 4.35 -1.80
CA ASP A 21 -8.43 4.66 -3.16
C ASP A 21 -7.23 4.97 -4.08
N MET A 22 -5.99 4.88 -3.59
CA MET A 22 -4.75 5.30 -4.30
C MET A 22 -4.83 6.76 -4.77
N ARG A 23 -5.23 7.65 -3.86
CA ARG A 23 -5.45 9.09 -4.06
C ARG A 23 -4.77 9.93 -2.98
N SER A 24 -3.70 9.41 -2.39
CA SER A 24 -2.93 10.12 -1.33
C SER A 24 -2.32 11.42 -1.82
N GLY A 25 -1.94 11.47 -3.09
CA GLY A 25 -1.23 12.60 -3.68
C GLY A 25 0.27 12.59 -3.39
N LEU A 26 0.81 11.53 -2.82
CA LEU A 26 2.24 11.37 -2.64
C LEU A 26 2.95 11.27 -4.00
N GLU A 27 4.10 11.93 -4.13
CA GLU A 27 4.90 11.89 -5.35
C GLU A 27 5.35 10.47 -5.69
N PRO A 28 5.17 10.02 -6.94
CA PRO A 28 5.74 8.75 -7.37
C PRO A 28 7.26 8.91 -7.53
N MET A 29 8.00 8.02 -6.87
CA MET A 29 9.46 7.99 -6.95
C MET A 29 9.90 6.86 -7.86
N CYS A 30 10.98 7.07 -8.59
CA CYS A 30 11.59 6.11 -9.50
C CYS A 30 13.08 6.00 -9.22
N PHE A 31 13.65 4.82 -9.46
CA PHE A 31 15.08 4.62 -9.28
C PHE A 31 15.87 5.10 -10.50
N ASP A 32 16.82 5.98 -10.28
CA ASP A 32 17.78 6.41 -11.29
C ASP A 32 19.00 5.48 -11.28
N PHE A 33 19.07 4.58 -12.25
CA PHE A 33 20.17 3.61 -12.38
C PHE A 33 21.53 4.25 -12.70
N VAL A 34 21.54 5.48 -13.23
CA VAL A 34 22.78 6.20 -13.54
C VAL A 34 23.38 6.81 -12.28
N ASN A 35 22.55 7.51 -11.51
CA ASN A 35 22.97 8.21 -10.30
C ASN A 35 22.81 7.38 -9.03
N GLN A 36 22.29 6.15 -9.14
CA GLN A 36 22.07 5.22 -8.03
C GLN A 36 21.25 5.83 -6.87
N ASN A 37 20.18 6.57 -7.20
CA ASN A 37 19.33 7.21 -6.21
C ASN A 37 17.85 7.21 -6.63
N LEU A 38 16.98 7.55 -5.68
CA LEU A 38 15.56 7.78 -5.95
C LEU A 38 15.35 9.23 -6.42
N ARG A 39 14.52 9.41 -7.44
CA ARG A 39 14.05 10.70 -7.97
C ARG A 39 12.55 10.68 -8.21
N VAL A 40 11.93 11.84 -8.33
CA VAL A 40 10.56 11.91 -8.82
C VAL A 40 10.48 11.35 -10.25
N CYS A 41 9.48 10.53 -10.54
CA CYS A 41 9.29 9.93 -11.86
C CYS A 41 9.11 11.01 -12.93
N GLN A 42 9.74 10.83 -14.09
CA GLN A 42 9.78 11.85 -15.15
C GLN A 42 8.76 11.62 -16.28
N ASN A 43 8.15 10.44 -16.31
CA ASN A 43 7.15 10.10 -17.31
C ASN A 43 6.21 9.01 -16.80
N GLN A 44 5.13 8.74 -17.54
CA GLN A 44 4.12 7.75 -17.14
C GLN A 44 4.65 6.31 -17.09
N LEU A 45 5.60 5.97 -17.94
CA LEU A 45 6.19 4.63 -17.98
C LEU A 45 7.06 4.38 -16.76
N ASP A 46 7.82 5.39 -16.32
CA ASP A 46 8.61 5.31 -15.08
C ASP A 46 7.70 4.95 -13.89
N SER A 47 6.58 5.64 -13.77
CA SER A 47 5.69 5.48 -12.61
C SER A 47 4.84 4.21 -12.65
N GLY A 48 4.72 3.55 -13.81
CA GLY A 48 3.94 2.33 -13.97
C GLY A 48 4.67 1.06 -13.56
N SER A 49 5.98 1.11 -13.40
CA SER A 49 6.80 -0.08 -13.15
C SER A 49 6.70 -0.61 -11.70
N GLY A 50 6.15 0.16 -10.77
CA GLY A 50 6.14 -0.20 -9.34
C GLY A 50 7.53 -0.32 -8.70
N GLY A 51 8.59 -0.10 -9.49
CA GLY A 51 9.97 -0.29 -9.09
C GLY A 51 10.54 0.79 -8.20
N ASP A 52 9.75 1.78 -7.88
CA ASP A 52 10.15 2.96 -7.12
C ASP A 52 10.62 2.62 -5.70
N ILE A 53 9.92 1.75 -5.00
CA ILE A 53 10.27 1.40 -3.62
C ILE A 53 11.11 0.12 -3.52
N VAL A 54 11.10 -0.72 -4.54
CA VAL A 54 11.83 -2.01 -4.55
C VAL A 54 13.34 -1.84 -4.38
N TYR A 55 13.88 -0.70 -4.77
CA TYR A 55 15.30 -0.37 -4.66
C TYR A 55 15.66 0.41 -3.39
N SER A 56 14.70 0.57 -2.47
CA SER A 56 14.95 1.20 -1.17
C SER A 56 15.28 0.12 -0.15
N ASP A 57 16.32 0.32 0.64
CA ASP A 57 16.70 -0.59 1.73
C ASP A 57 15.66 -0.59 2.86
N ASP A 58 14.98 0.52 3.05
CA ASP A 58 13.84 0.69 3.96
C ASP A 58 12.66 1.26 3.15
N GLN A 59 11.83 0.36 2.64
CA GLN A 59 10.74 0.73 1.75
C GLN A 59 9.63 1.50 2.47
N LEU A 60 9.38 1.18 3.74
CA LEU A 60 8.38 1.88 4.54
C LEU A 60 8.80 3.32 4.82
N SER A 61 10.02 3.52 5.29
CA SER A 61 10.57 4.87 5.51
C SER A 61 10.60 5.68 4.22
N GLY A 62 10.98 5.04 3.11
CA GLY A 62 10.95 5.64 1.78
C GLY A 62 9.55 6.12 1.35
N CYS A 63 8.50 5.42 1.78
CA CYS A 63 7.11 5.81 1.52
C CYS A 63 6.63 6.94 2.46
N ILE A 64 6.89 6.83 3.75
CA ILE A 64 6.46 7.82 4.75
C ILE A 64 7.09 9.20 4.48
N ASN A 65 8.33 9.22 4.01
CA ASN A 65 9.09 10.45 3.77
C ASN A 65 8.82 11.11 2.40
N ARG A 66 7.90 10.60 1.59
CA ARG A 66 7.54 11.24 0.32
C ARG A 66 6.84 12.57 0.52
N ASN A 67 7.11 13.48 -0.38
CA ASN A 67 6.40 14.75 -0.47
C ASN A 67 5.02 14.57 -1.12
N LEU A 68 4.17 15.57 -0.96
CA LEU A 68 2.98 15.72 -1.80
C LEU A 68 3.37 16.27 -3.17
N ALA A 69 2.75 15.72 -4.21
CA ALA A 69 2.86 16.25 -5.55
C ALA A 69 2.17 17.62 -5.64
N GLU A 70 2.80 18.54 -6.38
CA GLU A 70 2.22 19.84 -6.66
C GLU A 70 0.91 19.67 -7.47
N SER A 71 -0.16 20.27 -6.96
CA SER A 71 -1.50 20.24 -7.55
C SER A 71 -1.73 21.44 -8.47
N GLY A 72 -2.53 21.28 -9.51
CA GLY A 72 -2.87 22.37 -10.43
C GLY A 72 -1.86 22.57 -11.54
N VAL A 73 -0.93 21.65 -11.74
CA VAL A 73 0.10 21.69 -12.78
C VAL A 73 0.14 20.40 -13.59
N ILE A 74 0.80 20.44 -14.75
CA ILE A 74 1.08 19.23 -15.53
C ILE A 74 2.19 18.45 -14.82
N GLN A 75 1.89 17.24 -14.42
CA GLN A 75 2.86 16.31 -13.87
C GLN A 75 3.20 15.24 -14.93
N PRO A 76 4.42 15.20 -15.47
CA PRO A 76 4.79 14.28 -16.56
C PRO A 76 4.55 12.79 -16.25
N TRP A 77 4.64 12.41 -14.98
CA TRP A 77 4.35 11.07 -14.53
C TRP A 77 2.84 10.75 -14.46
N TYR A 78 1.99 11.79 -14.48
CA TYR A 78 0.53 11.66 -14.52
C TYR A 78 0.01 11.74 -15.96
N SER A 79 0.27 12.86 -16.63
CA SER A 79 -0.12 13.13 -18.01
C SER A 79 0.79 14.18 -18.61
N THR A 80 0.96 14.16 -19.94
CA THR A 80 1.69 15.21 -20.68
C THR A 80 0.80 16.39 -21.07
N THR A 81 -0.51 16.28 -20.89
CA THR A 81 -1.49 17.26 -21.34
C THR A 81 -2.52 17.65 -20.30
N GLU A 82 -2.75 16.77 -19.30
CA GLU A 82 -3.74 16.98 -18.26
C GLU A 82 -3.09 17.51 -16.99
N ILE A 83 -3.74 18.48 -16.36
CA ILE A 83 -3.33 19.04 -15.09
C ILE A 83 -3.63 18.02 -13.99
N TYR A 84 -2.64 17.73 -13.17
CA TYR A 84 -2.82 16.89 -11.99
C TYR A 84 -3.51 17.68 -10.88
N MET A 85 -4.54 17.09 -10.28
CA MET A 85 -5.19 17.62 -9.09
C MET A 85 -4.99 16.67 -7.91
N ARG A 86 -4.71 17.23 -6.72
CA ARG A 86 -4.64 16.43 -5.50
C ARG A 86 -5.95 15.65 -5.32
N GLY A 87 -5.85 14.34 -5.14
CA GLY A 87 -6.99 13.44 -5.10
C GLY A 87 -7.30 12.75 -6.43
N ASP A 88 -6.57 13.04 -7.50
CA ASP A 88 -6.62 12.21 -8.69
C ASP A 88 -6.04 10.82 -8.40
N PHE A 89 -6.63 9.83 -9.07
CA PHE A 89 -6.12 8.46 -8.93
C PHE A 89 -4.73 8.33 -9.54
N LYS A 90 -3.82 7.77 -8.74
CA LYS A 90 -2.51 7.32 -9.21
C LYS A 90 -2.14 6.04 -8.50
N TYR A 91 -1.93 4.97 -9.25
CA TYR A 91 -1.45 3.71 -8.69
C TYR A 91 -0.19 3.94 -7.85
N SER A 92 -0.21 3.47 -6.60
CA SER A 92 0.84 3.73 -5.63
C SER A 92 1.07 2.50 -4.73
N ASN A 93 2.23 1.89 -4.86
CA ASN A 93 2.68 0.85 -3.94
C ASN A 93 2.86 1.41 -2.52
N CYS A 94 3.28 2.67 -2.41
CA CYS A 94 3.43 3.33 -1.13
C CYS A 94 2.12 3.47 -0.38
N ASP A 95 1.02 3.74 -1.06
CA ASP A 95 -0.28 3.84 -0.40
C ASP A 95 -0.60 2.52 0.32
N THR A 96 -0.40 1.39 -0.36
CA THR A 96 -0.65 0.08 0.27
C THR A 96 0.39 -0.27 1.35
N MET A 97 1.67 0.11 1.15
CA MET A 97 2.70 -0.07 2.18
C MET A 97 2.36 0.70 3.46
N ILE A 98 1.90 1.95 3.33
CA ILE A 98 1.47 2.80 4.44
C ILE A 98 0.22 2.23 5.15
N LEU A 99 -0.70 1.56 4.43
CA LEU A 99 -1.82 0.86 5.08
C LEU A 99 -1.35 -0.22 6.05
N GLY A 100 -0.31 -0.97 5.71
CA GLY A 100 0.31 -1.94 6.61
C GLY A 100 0.83 -1.27 7.90
N GLU A 101 1.48 -0.12 7.78
CA GLU A 101 1.95 0.65 8.92
C GLU A 101 0.80 1.25 9.75
N ILE A 102 -0.27 1.71 9.11
CA ILE A 102 -1.46 2.19 9.82
C ILE A 102 -2.08 1.07 10.67
N ILE A 103 -2.15 -0.15 10.13
CA ILE A 103 -2.61 -1.32 10.90
C ILE A 103 -1.72 -1.51 12.14
N PHE A 104 -0.40 -1.50 11.97
CA PHE A 104 0.55 -1.65 13.07
C PHE A 104 0.37 -0.58 14.14
N ARG A 105 0.29 0.69 13.76
CA ARG A 105 0.14 1.81 14.71
C ARG A 105 -1.22 1.84 15.40
N ALA A 106 -2.25 1.32 14.74
CA ALA A 106 -3.60 1.27 15.30
C ALA A 106 -3.82 0.09 16.25
N THR A 107 -3.14 -1.04 16.03
CA THR A 107 -3.45 -2.31 16.70
C THR A 107 -2.27 -2.88 17.50
N GLY A 108 -1.06 -2.43 17.25
CA GLY A 108 0.18 -3.03 17.76
C GLY A 108 0.57 -4.35 17.08
N GLN A 109 -0.17 -4.76 16.04
CA GLN A 109 0.08 -5.97 15.26
C GLN A 109 0.56 -5.62 13.86
N ASP A 110 1.58 -6.30 13.37
CA ASP A 110 1.95 -6.19 11.95
C ASP A 110 0.85 -6.76 11.03
N VAL A 111 0.93 -6.43 9.73
CA VAL A 111 -0.12 -6.81 8.77
C VAL A 111 -0.28 -8.34 8.66
N GLN A 112 0.79 -9.14 8.83
CA GLN A 112 0.72 -10.59 8.82
C GLN A 112 -0.06 -11.09 10.03
N THR A 113 0.36 -10.71 11.23
CA THR A 113 -0.30 -11.11 12.49
C THR A 113 -1.76 -10.68 12.51
N PHE A 114 -2.04 -9.47 12.05
CA PHE A 114 -3.40 -8.94 11.96
C PHE A 114 -4.26 -9.74 10.97
N ALA A 115 -3.75 -10.03 9.77
CA ALA A 115 -4.47 -10.81 8.76
C ALA A 115 -4.69 -12.26 9.20
N ASP A 116 -3.70 -12.89 9.82
CA ASP A 116 -3.83 -14.24 10.37
C ASP A 116 -4.97 -14.33 11.37
N TYR A 117 -5.04 -13.37 12.29
CA TYR A 117 -6.08 -13.36 13.32
C TYR A 117 -7.45 -12.98 12.77
N GLN A 118 -7.52 -11.96 11.93
CA GLN A 118 -8.79 -11.39 11.47
C GLN A 118 -9.40 -12.14 10.29
N LEU A 119 -8.58 -12.77 9.43
CA LEU A 119 -9.04 -13.33 8.18
C LEU A 119 -8.52 -14.75 7.92
N PHE A 120 -7.20 -14.95 7.86
CA PHE A 120 -6.61 -16.17 7.29
C PHE A 120 -6.99 -17.42 8.09
N SER A 121 -6.87 -17.37 9.41
CA SER A 121 -7.28 -18.48 10.28
C SER A 121 -8.77 -18.82 10.17
N LYS A 122 -9.62 -17.82 9.92
CA LYS A 122 -11.08 -18.00 9.88
C LYS A 122 -11.57 -18.65 8.59
N ILE A 123 -10.87 -18.42 7.49
CA ILE A 123 -11.19 -19.03 6.18
C ILE A 123 -10.19 -20.14 5.81
N ASN A 124 -9.36 -20.54 6.77
CA ASN A 124 -8.36 -21.60 6.63
C ASN A 124 -7.45 -21.40 5.40
N ILE A 125 -6.84 -20.20 5.32
CA ILE A 125 -5.83 -19.82 4.35
C ILE A 125 -4.46 -19.88 5.01
N ASP A 126 -3.48 -20.40 4.28
CA ASP A 126 -2.06 -20.31 4.60
C ASP A 126 -1.41 -19.33 3.61
N ALA A 127 -1.03 -18.15 4.12
CA ALA A 127 -0.45 -17.10 3.31
C ALA A 127 0.58 -16.29 4.11
N LEU A 128 1.66 -15.89 3.45
CA LEU A 128 2.78 -15.21 4.08
C LEU A 128 3.25 -14.04 3.23
N TRP A 129 3.33 -12.83 3.82
CA TRP A 129 3.97 -11.69 3.18
C TRP A 129 5.49 -11.78 3.24
N TRP A 130 6.13 -11.46 2.14
CA TRP A 130 7.57 -11.25 2.11
C TRP A 130 7.93 -9.96 2.84
N LYS A 131 9.23 -9.85 3.19
CA LYS A 131 9.81 -8.65 3.80
C LYS A 131 10.80 -8.00 2.86
N ASP A 132 11.00 -6.69 3.02
CA ASP A 132 12.07 -5.97 2.35
C ASP A 132 13.45 -6.41 2.86
N PHE A 133 14.49 -5.90 2.21
CA PHE A 133 15.84 -6.21 2.60
C PHE A 133 16.13 -5.62 3.99
N VAL A 134 16.73 -6.46 4.83
CA VAL A 134 17.19 -6.03 6.14
C VAL A 134 18.45 -5.20 5.96
N THR A 135 18.39 -3.91 6.24
CA THR A 135 19.59 -3.09 6.34
C THR A 135 20.50 -3.67 7.44
N SER A 136 21.80 -3.68 7.18
CA SER A 136 22.80 -4.19 8.12
C SER A 136 22.55 -3.65 9.53
N GLY A 137 22.15 -4.52 10.45
CA GLY A 137 21.88 -4.22 11.86
C GLY A 137 20.41 -4.21 12.28
N GLN A 138 19.46 -4.32 11.37
CA GLN A 138 18.05 -4.53 11.70
C GLN A 138 17.67 -6.00 11.58
N SER A 139 17.11 -6.58 12.64
CA SER A 139 16.73 -7.99 12.67
C SER A 139 15.44 -8.32 11.92
N ASN A 140 14.62 -7.31 11.56
CA ASN A 140 13.31 -7.47 10.95
C ASN A 140 13.08 -6.42 9.85
N GLY A 141 13.00 -6.85 8.59
CA GLY A 141 12.53 -6.02 7.48
C GLY A 141 11.04 -5.71 7.59
N ASN A 142 10.58 -4.71 6.83
CA ASN A 142 9.16 -4.37 6.74
C ASN A 142 8.40 -5.40 5.90
N LEU A 143 7.19 -5.79 6.32
CA LEU A 143 6.31 -6.62 5.50
C LEU A 143 5.86 -5.84 4.26
N LEU A 144 5.97 -6.46 3.08
CA LEU A 144 5.68 -5.83 1.80
C LEU A 144 4.16 -5.82 1.53
N ALA A 145 3.42 -5.01 2.28
CA ALA A 145 1.97 -4.97 2.23
C ALA A 145 1.39 -4.64 0.84
N TYR A 146 2.20 -4.07 -0.06
CA TYR A 146 1.80 -3.71 -1.41
C TYR A 146 1.91 -4.86 -2.43
N CYS A 147 2.65 -5.92 -2.11
CA CYS A 147 2.85 -7.07 -2.98
C CYS A 147 3.14 -8.34 -2.17
N CYS A 148 3.53 -9.37 -2.90
CA CYS A 148 4.39 -10.43 -2.41
C CYS A 148 3.76 -11.24 -1.27
N LEU A 149 2.44 -11.41 -1.31
CA LEU A 149 1.71 -12.37 -0.51
C LEU A 149 1.84 -13.75 -1.16
N ASP A 150 2.62 -14.62 -0.55
CA ASP A 150 2.82 -15.99 -0.99
C ASP A 150 1.70 -16.88 -0.46
N SER A 151 1.07 -17.63 -1.33
CA SER A 151 -0.02 -18.56 -1.00
C SER A 151 -0.27 -19.51 -2.18
N ASN A 152 -1.09 -20.51 -1.99
CA ASN A 152 -1.46 -21.45 -3.03
C ASN A 152 -2.78 -21.07 -3.74
N ALA A 153 -3.00 -21.61 -4.94
CA ALA A 153 -4.19 -21.30 -5.74
C ALA A 153 -5.52 -21.65 -5.05
N ARG A 154 -5.53 -22.66 -4.19
CA ARG A 154 -6.75 -23.06 -3.44
C ARG A 154 -7.11 -22.01 -2.40
N ASP A 155 -6.12 -21.44 -1.73
CA ASP A 155 -6.32 -20.43 -0.71
C ASP A 155 -6.75 -19.10 -1.32
N TYR A 156 -6.18 -18.70 -2.45
CA TYR A 156 -6.71 -17.59 -3.23
C TYR A 156 -8.17 -17.81 -3.65
N ALA A 157 -8.53 -19.05 -4.03
CA ALA A 157 -9.92 -19.38 -4.38
C ALA A 157 -10.86 -19.25 -3.18
N LYS A 158 -10.43 -19.61 -1.95
CA LYS A 158 -11.22 -19.41 -0.72
C LYS A 158 -11.50 -17.94 -0.46
N PHE A 159 -10.48 -17.08 -0.62
CA PHE A 159 -10.65 -15.63 -0.50
C PHE A 159 -11.65 -15.09 -1.53
N GLY A 160 -11.50 -15.49 -2.80
CA GLY A 160 -12.45 -15.14 -3.85
C GLY A 160 -13.87 -15.64 -3.59
N TYR A 161 -14.01 -16.85 -3.06
CA TYR A 161 -15.30 -17.43 -2.67
C TYR A 161 -15.98 -16.64 -1.53
N MET A 162 -15.21 -16.25 -0.51
CA MET A 162 -15.71 -15.36 0.55
C MET A 162 -16.26 -14.05 -0.03
N LEU A 163 -15.54 -13.42 -0.98
CA LEU A 163 -16.01 -12.20 -1.64
C LEU A 163 -17.28 -12.44 -2.46
N LEU A 164 -17.37 -13.59 -3.15
CA LEU A 164 -18.56 -13.98 -3.92
C LEU A 164 -19.79 -14.13 -3.02
N LEU A 165 -19.61 -14.65 -1.80
CA LEU A 165 -20.66 -14.77 -0.79
C LEU A 165 -20.98 -13.44 -0.08
N GLY A 166 -20.45 -12.31 -0.57
CA GLY A 166 -20.72 -10.99 0.02
C GLY A 166 -19.96 -10.72 1.32
N GLY A 167 -18.82 -11.38 1.53
CA GLY A 167 -18.00 -11.21 2.74
C GLY A 167 -18.45 -12.06 3.93
N ILE A 168 -19.24 -13.10 3.69
CA ILE A 168 -19.69 -14.06 4.70
C ILE A 168 -18.97 -15.38 4.45
N TRP A 169 -18.48 -16.02 5.51
CA TRP A 169 -17.93 -17.38 5.46
C TRP A 169 -18.95 -18.43 5.93
N GLU A 170 -18.74 -19.69 5.57
CA GLU A 170 -19.70 -20.82 5.60
C GLU A 170 -20.60 -20.93 6.84
N ASP A 171 -20.10 -20.57 8.01
CA ASP A 171 -20.84 -20.67 9.28
C ASP A 171 -21.20 -19.30 9.89
N GLY A 172 -20.96 -18.22 9.16
CA GLY A 172 -21.17 -16.85 9.65
C GLY A 172 -20.10 -16.36 10.63
N THR A 173 -19.04 -17.13 10.85
CA THR A 173 -17.95 -16.76 11.77
C THR A 173 -17.17 -15.52 11.32
N LEU A 174 -17.24 -15.20 10.04
CA LEU A 174 -16.62 -14.04 9.43
C LEU A 174 -17.66 -13.28 8.61
N SER A 175 -17.86 -12.00 8.89
CA SER A 175 -18.79 -11.16 8.15
C SER A 175 -18.19 -9.79 7.88
N TYR A 176 -17.82 -9.55 6.61
CA TYR A 176 -17.43 -8.25 6.08
C TYR A 176 -18.48 -7.69 5.09
N ASN A 177 -19.73 -8.12 5.25
CA ASN A 177 -20.81 -7.83 4.31
C ASN A 177 -20.96 -6.35 4.01
N SER A 178 -20.89 -5.47 5.02
CA SER A 178 -21.01 -4.03 4.83
C SER A 178 -19.87 -3.44 3.99
N TYR A 179 -18.67 -4.00 4.09
CA TYR A 179 -17.52 -3.57 3.30
C TYR A 179 -17.59 -4.11 1.86
N VAL A 180 -17.80 -5.42 1.71
CA VAL A 180 -17.85 -6.09 0.41
C VAL A 180 -18.95 -5.50 -0.49
N ASN A 181 -20.10 -5.16 0.08
CA ASN A 181 -21.19 -4.52 -0.68
C ASN A 181 -20.87 -3.08 -1.14
N LYS A 182 -19.84 -2.45 -0.58
CA LYS A 182 -19.37 -1.12 -1.03
C LYS A 182 -18.35 -1.18 -2.17
N ILE A 183 -17.66 -2.30 -2.32
CA ILE A 183 -16.61 -2.47 -3.34
C ILE A 183 -17.09 -3.23 -4.58
N ARG A 184 -18.34 -3.70 -4.59
CA ARG A 184 -19.06 -4.24 -5.75
C ARG A 184 -19.75 -3.12 -6.53
#